data_1cd00cc23514eb51ddde60b45e369b5e
#
_entry.id   1cd00cc23514eb51ddde60b45e369b5e
#
_cell.length_a   1.000
_cell.length_b   1.000
_cell.length_c   1.000
_cell.angle_alpha   90.00
_cell.angle_beta   90.00
_cell.angle_gamma   90.00
#
_symmetry.space_group_name_H-M   'P 1'
#
loop_
_entity.id
_entity.type
_entity.pdbx_description
1 polymer ?
#
loop_
_entity_poly.entity_id
_entity_poly.type
_entity_poly.pdbx_seq_one_letter_code
_entity_poly.pdbx_strand_id
1 'polypeptide(L)'
;VARKKGSSKHFFLLFVVMLVLIWSLIKPEEGYRVLLMETLPSVVVLIFLISTYNRFRLTTISYVIITLLVILTFIGGHYSYSRVPLFTWIKDYFDLQRNHYDRFGHFLKGLMVIVIIEILLRKTVLLKSKTTNFIALCITLAIGALYEIIEWASTKIGKEGRATKDFLGMQGDIWDSQKDMALLLVGSILSLFFTKILYKKLEKSR
;
A
#
# COMPACT_ATOMS: atom_id res chain seq x y z
N VAL A 1 31.84 12.74 1.69
CA VAL A 1 31.03 11.70 1.05
C VAL A 1 30.27 12.37 -0.08
N ALA A 2 30.63 12.08 -1.35
CA ALA A 2 29.97 12.66 -2.51
C ALA A 2 28.48 12.29 -2.51
N ARG A 3 27.61 13.28 -2.47
CA ARG A 3 26.16 13.12 -2.57
C ARG A 3 25.83 12.51 -3.94
N LYS A 4 25.49 11.23 -4.02
CA LYS A 4 25.02 10.64 -5.29
C LYS A 4 23.81 11.45 -5.79
N LYS A 5 23.93 12.01 -7.02
CA LYS A 5 22.86 12.77 -7.69
C LYS A 5 21.57 11.95 -7.68
N GLY A 6 20.42 12.58 -7.39
CA GLY A 6 19.12 11.92 -7.39
C GLY A 6 18.82 11.29 -8.74
N SER A 7 18.10 10.18 -8.76
CA SER A 7 17.68 9.54 -10.02
C SER A 7 16.49 10.30 -10.62
N SER A 8 16.58 10.72 -11.88
CA SER A 8 15.47 11.34 -12.61
C SER A 8 14.19 10.48 -12.57
N LYS A 9 14.36 9.14 -12.59
CA LYS A 9 13.23 8.19 -12.47
C LYS A 9 12.51 8.32 -11.13
N HIS A 10 13.23 8.50 -10.01
CA HIS A 10 12.61 8.62 -8.69
C HIS A 10 11.89 9.97 -8.56
N PHE A 11 12.42 11.04 -9.12
CA PHE A 11 11.74 12.34 -9.17
C PHE A 11 10.48 12.28 -10.03
N PHE A 12 10.52 11.58 -11.16
CA PHE A 12 9.34 11.37 -11.98
C PHE A 12 8.24 10.58 -11.23
N LEU A 13 8.61 9.49 -10.52
CA LEU A 13 7.65 8.74 -9.69
C LEU A 13 7.03 9.61 -8.60
N LEU A 14 7.85 10.41 -7.91
CA LEU A 14 7.35 11.35 -6.91
C LEU A 14 6.42 12.39 -7.53
N PHE A 15 6.77 12.94 -8.70
CA PHE A 15 5.92 13.89 -9.41
C PHE A 15 4.54 13.30 -9.73
N VAL A 16 4.48 12.06 -10.26
CA VAL A 16 3.23 11.36 -10.53
C VAL A 16 2.41 11.19 -9.24
N VAL A 17 3.04 10.76 -8.15
CA VAL A 17 2.37 10.61 -6.85
C VAL A 17 1.78 11.94 -6.38
N MET A 18 2.53 13.05 -6.50
CA MET A 18 2.06 14.38 -6.10
C MET A 18 0.89 14.86 -6.94
N LEU A 19 0.90 14.59 -8.25
CA LEU A 19 -0.26 14.90 -9.12
C LEU A 19 -1.52 14.15 -8.68
N VAL A 20 -1.39 12.84 -8.39
CA VAL A 20 -2.54 12.04 -7.93
C VAL A 20 -3.00 12.48 -6.54
N LEU A 21 -2.09 12.84 -5.64
CA LEU A 21 -2.44 13.41 -4.33
C LEU A 21 -3.24 14.70 -4.49
N ILE A 22 -2.73 15.66 -5.30
CA ILE A 22 -3.42 16.93 -5.55
C ILE A 22 -4.81 16.68 -6.13
N TRP A 23 -4.91 15.78 -7.12
CA TRP A 23 -6.20 15.40 -7.70
C TRP A 23 -7.14 14.80 -6.65
N SER A 24 -6.66 13.91 -5.78
CA SER A 24 -7.49 13.28 -4.74
C SER A 24 -8.07 14.27 -3.73
N LEU A 25 -7.43 15.42 -3.55
CA LEU A 25 -7.90 16.51 -2.69
C LEU A 25 -9.01 17.38 -3.33
N ILE A 26 -9.24 17.24 -4.65
CA ILE A 26 -10.23 18.04 -5.36
C ILE A 26 -11.61 17.40 -5.20
N LYS A 27 -12.44 17.92 -4.31
CA LYS A 27 -13.83 17.48 -4.07
C LYS A 27 -13.97 15.96 -3.88
N PRO A 28 -13.33 15.37 -2.84
CA PRO A 28 -13.48 13.94 -2.57
C PRO A 28 -14.96 13.60 -2.35
N GLU A 29 -15.41 12.48 -2.94
CA GLU A 29 -16.84 12.12 -2.99
C GLU A 29 -17.47 11.90 -1.62
N GLU A 30 -16.74 11.27 -0.67
CA GLU A 30 -17.22 11.04 0.70
C GLU A 30 -16.70 12.07 1.71
N GLY A 31 -16.10 13.16 1.21
CA GLY A 31 -15.60 14.27 2.00
C GLY A 31 -14.20 14.06 2.58
N TYR A 32 -13.65 15.16 3.07
CA TYR A 32 -12.24 15.23 3.53
C TYR A 32 -11.93 14.36 4.74
N ARG A 33 -12.93 14.01 5.56
CA ARG A 33 -12.72 13.17 6.73
C ARG A 33 -12.38 11.72 6.30
N VAL A 34 -13.14 11.15 5.39
CA VAL A 34 -12.89 9.81 4.84
C VAL A 34 -11.57 9.81 4.09
N LEU A 35 -11.36 10.78 3.19
CA LEU A 35 -10.10 10.94 2.48
C LEU A 35 -8.89 10.94 3.42
N LEU A 36 -8.94 11.73 4.51
CA LEU A 36 -7.84 11.81 5.47
C LEU A 36 -7.58 10.48 6.17
N MET A 37 -8.64 9.81 6.63
CA MET A 37 -8.53 8.52 7.32
C MET A 37 -7.88 7.47 6.43
N GLU A 38 -8.26 7.41 5.17
CA GLU A 38 -7.74 6.42 4.21
C GLU A 38 -6.34 6.76 3.69
N THR A 39 -6.01 8.05 3.51
CA THR A 39 -4.75 8.45 2.88
C THR A 39 -3.62 8.76 3.86
N LEU A 40 -3.94 9.05 5.14
CA LEU A 40 -2.95 9.44 6.15
C LEU A 40 -1.77 8.47 6.28
N PRO A 41 -1.95 7.14 6.32
CA PRO A 41 -0.82 6.21 6.39
C PRO A 41 0.13 6.36 5.19
N SER A 42 -0.40 6.52 3.98
CA SER A 42 0.40 6.70 2.77
C SER A 42 1.14 8.04 2.74
N VAL A 43 0.52 9.11 3.24
CA VAL A 43 1.17 10.42 3.38
C VAL A 43 2.34 10.33 4.38
N VAL A 44 2.16 9.67 5.51
CA VAL A 44 3.23 9.44 6.50
C VAL A 44 4.40 8.67 5.88
N VAL A 45 4.12 7.59 5.13
CA VAL A 45 5.15 6.84 4.40
C VAL A 45 5.89 7.72 3.40
N LEU A 46 5.19 8.56 2.63
CA LEU A 46 5.82 9.48 1.67
C LEU A 46 6.74 10.48 2.36
N ILE A 47 6.30 11.12 3.45
CA ILE A 47 7.12 12.06 4.23
C ILE A 47 8.38 11.34 4.73
N PHE A 48 8.24 10.14 5.27
CA PHE A 48 9.37 9.34 5.73
C PHE A 48 10.36 9.01 4.58
N LEU A 49 9.85 8.60 3.42
CA LEU A 49 10.69 8.28 2.27
C LEU A 49 11.42 9.51 1.71
N ILE A 50 10.76 10.66 1.64
CA ILE A 50 11.38 11.92 1.20
C ILE A 50 12.49 12.34 2.18
N SER A 51 12.21 12.31 3.49
CA SER A 51 13.15 12.71 4.53
C SER A 51 14.38 11.80 4.60
N THR A 52 14.20 10.51 4.30
CA THR A 52 15.29 9.51 4.35
C THR A 52 15.99 9.31 3.01
N TYR A 53 15.49 9.88 1.91
CA TYR A 53 15.96 9.62 0.54
C TYR A 53 17.48 9.74 0.36
N ASN A 54 18.09 10.75 0.95
CA ASN A 54 19.54 10.97 0.84
C ASN A 54 20.38 10.04 1.72
N ARG A 55 19.80 9.50 2.79
CA ARG A 55 20.47 8.60 3.75
C ARG A 55 20.27 7.14 3.42
N PHE A 56 19.07 6.78 2.92
CA PHE A 56 18.70 5.42 2.61
C PHE A 56 17.84 5.34 1.35
N ARG A 57 18.51 5.42 0.18
CA ARG A 57 17.82 5.34 -1.11
C ARG A 57 17.52 3.90 -1.47
N LEU A 58 16.24 3.57 -1.62
CA LEU A 58 15.79 2.27 -2.10
C LEU A 58 16.09 2.08 -3.61
N THR A 59 15.96 0.85 -4.09
CA THR A 59 16.00 0.55 -5.52
C THR A 59 14.80 1.16 -6.25
N THR A 60 14.94 1.36 -7.57
CA THR A 60 13.82 1.83 -8.41
C THR A 60 12.63 0.87 -8.36
N ILE A 61 12.87 -0.43 -8.21
CA ILE A 61 11.79 -1.45 -8.08
C ILE A 61 10.94 -1.13 -6.85
N SER A 62 11.56 -0.95 -5.68
CA SER A 62 10.83 -0.61 -4.45
C SER A 62 10.09 0.72 -4.57
N TYR A 63 10.68 1.74 -5.19
CA TYR A 63 9.96 3.00 -5.43
C TYR A 63 8.77 2.85 -6.36
N VAL A 64 8.86 2.01 -7.42
CA VAL A 64 7.72 1.71 -8.31
C VAL A 64 6.60 1.03 -7.53
N ILE A 65 6.94 0.02 -6.71
CA ILE A 65 5.94 -0.67 -5.87
C ILE A 65 5.26 0.31 -4.92
N ILE A 66 6.02 1.14 -4.20
CA ILE A 66 5.47 2.11 -3.27
C ILE A 66 4.60 3.13 -4.01
N THR A 67 5.05 3.63 -5.17
CA THR A 67 4.26 4.55 -6.01
C THR A 67 2.92 3.93 -6.40
N LEU A 68 2.91 2.67 -6.85
CA LEU A 68 1.69 1.97 -7.21
C LEU A 68 0.72 1.89 -6.02
N LEU A 69 1.20 1.45 -4.86
CA LEU A 69 0.37 1.29 -3.66
C LEU A 69 -0.17 2.63 -3.14
N VAL A 70 0.64 3.68 -3.17
CA VAL A 70 0.23 5.02 -2.75
C VAL A 70 -0.81 5.62 -3.70
N ILE A 71 -0.65 5.44 -5.01
CA ILE A 71 -1.65 5.88 -6.01
C ILE A 71 -2.97 5.17 -5.77
N LEU A 72 -2.97 3.85 -5.55
CA LEU A 72 -4.19 3.12 -5.21
C LEU A 72 -4.85 3.67 -3.94
N THR A 73 -4.07 3.96 -2.91
CA THR A 73 -4.60 4.56 -1.68
C THR A 73 -5.25 5.92 -1.94
N PHE A 74 -4.64 6.79 -2.76
CA PHE A 74 -5.22 8.11 -3.05
C PHE A 74 -6.47 8.04 -3.92
N ILE A 75 -6.54 7.07 -4.85
CA ILE A 75 -7.76 6.80 -5.62
C ILE A 75 -8.87 6.29 -4.68
N GLY A 76 -8.55 5.32 -3.82
CA GLY A 76 -9.50 4.82 -2.81
C GLY A 76 -10.00 5.93 -1.89
N GLY A 77 -9.11 6.79 -1.39
CA GLY A 77 -9.48 7.90 -0.52
C GLY A 77 -10.35 8.95 -1.20
N HIS A 78 -10.16 9.20 -2.50
CA HIS A 78 -10.99 10.15 -3.25
C HIS A 78 -12.43 9.65 -3.42
N TYR A 79 -12.62 8.37 -3.80
CA TYR A 79 -13.93 7.77 -4.07
C TYR A 79 -14.56 7.05 -2.88
N SER A 80 -13.80 6.79 -1.80
CA SER A 80 -13.98 5.67 -0.86
C SER A 80 -13.71 4.31 -1.51
N TYR A 81 -13.05 3.41 -0.77
CA TYR A 81 -12.67 2.09 -1.29
C TYR A 81 -13.87 1.26 -1.77
N SER A 82 -15.04 1.49 -1.20
CA SER A 82 -16.28 0.81 -1.60
C SER A 82 -16.95 1.34 -2.87
N ARG A 83 -16.43 2.44 -3.47
CA ARG A 83 -17.12 3.18 -4.55
C ARG A 83 -16.24 3.53 -5.75
N VAL A 84 -15.03 3.02 -5.82
CA VAL A 84 -14.14 3.29 -6.96
C VAL A 84 -14.83 2.92 -8.28
N PRO A 85 -14.99 3.86 -9.23
CA PRO A 85 -15.89 3.73 -10.39
C PRO A 85 -15.61 2.49 -11.25
N LEU A 86 -14.35 2.19 -11.54
CA LEU A 86 -13.98 1.00 -12.31
C LEU A 86 -14.50 -0.29 -11.67
N PHE A 87 -14.33 -0.42 -10.34
CA PHE A 87 -14.77 -1.59 -9.61
C PHE A 87 -16.28 -1.61 -9.37
N THR A 88 -16.93 -0.45 -9.34
CA THR A 88 -18.40 -0.35 -9.38
C THR A 88 -18.93 -0.85 -10.71
N TRP A 89 -18.34 -0.42 -11.83
CA TRP A 89 -18.69 -0.94 -13.16
C TRP A 89 -18.48 -2.46 -13.26
N ILE A 90 -17.37 -3.00 -12.76
CA ILE A 90 -17.10 -4.46 -12.70
C ILE A 90 -18.17 -5.15 -11.85
N LYS A 91 -18.48 -4.59 -10.68
CA LYS A 91 -19.53 -5.12 -9.79
C LYS A 91 -20.87 -5.24 -10.52
N ASP A 92 -21.30 -4.17 -11.19
CA ASP A 92 -22.60 -4.12 -11.86
C ASP A 92 -22.63 -5.01 -13.11
N TYR A 93 -21.52 -5.08 -13.87
CA TYR A 93 -21.43 -5.93 -15.07
C TYR A 93 -21.47 -7.44 -14.75
N PHE A 94 -20.86 -7.87 -13.65
CA PHE A 94 -20.80 -9.28 -13.24
C PHE A 94 -21.82 -9.64 -12.14
N ASP A 95 -22.75 -8.75 -11.82
CA ASP A 95 -23.76 -8.92 -10.74
C ASP A 95 -23.14 -9.33 -9.40
N LEU A 96 -22.01 -8.70 -9.05
CA LEU A 96 -21.30 -8.97 -7.81
C LEU A 96 -21.97 -8.23 -6.64
N GLN A 97 -21.89 -8.81 -5.44
CA GLN A 97 -22.50 -8.25 -4.22
C GLN A 97 -21.81 -7.00 -3.71
N ARG A 98 -20.52 -6.78 -4.08
CA ARG A 98 -19.72 -5.67 -3.56
C ARG A 98 -18.71 -5.13 -4.57
N ASN A 99 -18.24 -3.91 -4.34
CA ASN A 99 -17.06 -3.36 -4.98
C ASN A 99 -15.79 -3.98 -4.37
N HIS A 100 -14.97 -4.63 -5.20
CA HIS A 100 -13.79 -5.39 -4.76
C HIS A 100 -12.48 -4.58 -4.76
N TYR A 101 -12.54 -3.26 -4.82
CA TYR A 101 -11.33 -2.42 -4.88
C TYR A 101 -10.41 -2.62 -3.68
N ASP A 102 -10.98 -2.67 -2.48
CA ASP A 102 -10.24 -2.88 -1.25
C ASP A 102 -9.51 -4.22 -1.26
N ARG A 103 -10.20 -5.29 -1.57
CA ARG A 103 -9.62 -6.63 -1.74
C ARG A 103 -8.49 -6.67 -2.76
N PHE A 104 -8.66 -6.00 -3.89
CA PHE A 104 -7.62 -5.84 -4.89
C PHE A 104 -6.43 -5.05 -4.32
N GLY A 105 -6.70 -4.00 -3.56
CA GLY A 105 -5.69 -3.24 -2.83
C GLY A 105 -4.87 -4.12 -1.87
N HIS A 106 -5.53 -4.96 -1.06
CA HIS A 106 -4.87 -5.89 -0.13
C HIS A 106 -4.02 -6.93 -0.86
N PHE A 107 -4.51 -7.49 -1.96
CA PHE A 107 -3.71 -8.37 -2.81
C PHE A 107 -2.44 -7.68 -3.32
N LEU A 108 -2.53 -6.45 -3.83
CA LEU A 108 -1.38 -5.68 -4.33
C LEU A 108 -0.46 -5.18 -3.19
N LYS A 109 -0.99 -4.91 -1.99
CA LYS A 109 -0.17 -4.61 -0.80
C LYS A 109 0.82 -5.76 -0.48
N GLY A 110 0.55 -6.99 -0.93
CA GLY A 110 1.49 -8.11 -0.87
C GLY A 110 2.84 -7.84 -1.55
N LEU A 111 2.92 -6.92 -2.53
CA LEU A 111 4.20 -6.46 -3.12
C LEU A 111 5.13 -5.78 -2.09
N MET A 112 4.61 -5.32 -0.95
CA MET A 112 5.42 -4.74 0.12
C MET A 112 6.50 -5.71 0.62
N VAL A 113 6.29 -7.02 0.53
CA VAL A 113 7.28 -8.02 0.92
C VAL A 113 8.63 -7.78 0.22
N ILE A 114 8.62 -7.35 -1.05
CA ILE A 114 9.82 -7.03 -1.82
C ILE A 114 10.56 -5.83 -1.23
N VAL A 115 9.81 -4.79 -0.85
CA VAL A 115 10.37 -3.57 -0.22
C VAL A 115 10.98 -3.90 1.14
N ILE A 116 10.29 -4.72 1.94
CA ILE A 116 10.75 -5.15 3.27
C ILE A 116 12.01 -6.02 3.15
N ILE A 117 12.07 -6.93 2.17
CA ILE A 117 13.28 -7.71 1.89
C ILE A 117 14.46 -6.78 1.59
N GLU A 118 14.28 -5.75 0.74
CA GLU A 118 15.34 -4.78 0.45
C GLU A 118 15.83 -4.08 1.72
N ILE A 119 14.90 -3.64 2.58
CA ILE A 119 15.23 -2.97 3.85
C ILE A 119 16.02 -3.91 4.76
N LEU A 120 15.54 -5.14 4.96
CA LEU A 120 16.20 -6.14 5.80
C LEU A 120 17.61 -6.44 5.33
N LEU A 121 17.81 -6.72 4.03
CA LEU A 121 19.11 -7.03 3.46
C LEU A 121 20.12 -5.88 3.53
N ARG A 122 19.66 -4.65 3.62
CA ARG A 122 20.51 -3.46 3.64
C ARG A 122 20.74 -2.89 5.04
N LYS A 123 19.89 -3.21 6.00
CA LYS A 123 19.93 -2.66 7.36
C LYS A 123 20.31 -3.69 8.43
N THR A 124 20.28 -4.97 8.09
CA THR A 124 20.61 -6.05 9.01
C THR A 124 21.70 -6.93 8.45
N VAL A 125 22.21 -7.86 9.27
CA VAL A 125 23.18 -8.89 8.86
C VAL A 125 22.53 -10.08 8.15
N LEU A 126 21.22 -10.03 7.92
CA LEU A 126 20.50 -11.10 7.23
C LEU A 126 21.02 -11.26 5.79
N LEU A 127 21.20 -12.51 5.40
CA LEU A 127 21.62 -12.88 4.05
C LEU A 127 20.40 -13.21 3.17
N LYS A 128 20.61 -13.28 1.87
CA LYS A 128 19.62 -13.77 0.92
C LYS A 128 19.25 -15.21 1.25
N SER A 129 18.11 -15.41 1.89
CA SER A 129 17.70 -16.72 2.39
C SER A 129 16.18 -16.84 2.46
N LYS A 130 15.71 -18.08 2.58
CA LYS A 130 14.31 -18.37 2.86
C LYS A 130 13.86 -17.74 4.18
N THR A 131 14.76 -17.66 5.17
CA THR A 131 14.49 -17.01 6.47
C THR A 131 14.20 -15.53 6.32
N THR A 132 14.99 -14.80 5.51
CA THR A 132 14.75 -13.38 5.22
C THR A 132 13.40 -13.18 4.54
N ASN A 133 13.07 -14.04 3.57
CA ASN A 133 11.77 -14.00 2.89
C ASN A 133 10.61 -14.27 3.87
N PHE A 134 10.77 -15.22 4.77
CA PHE A 134 9.77 -15.54 5.78
C PHE A 134 9.58 -14.38 6.78
N ILE A 135 10.67 -13.78 7.27
CA ILE A 135 10.61 -12.61 8.16
C ILE A 135 9.91 -11.44 7.45
N ALA A 136 10.24 -11.18 6.18
CA ALA A 136 9.60 -10.12 5.41
C ALA A 136 8.11 -10.38 5.21
N LEU A 137 7.72 -11.63 4.97
CA LEU A 137 6.31 -12.05 4.90
C LEU A 137 5.60 -11.77 6.22
N CYS A 138 6.18 -12.17 7.36
CA CYS A 138 5.60 -11.94 8.69
C CYS A 138 5.43 -10.43 8.97
N ILE A 139 6.43 -9.60 8.62
CA ILE A 139 6.35 -8.15 8.79
C ILE A 139 5.23 -7.57 7.89
N THR A 140 5.12 -8.01 6.64
CA THR A 140 4.06 -7.57 5.72
C THR A 140 2.69 -7.87 6.29
N LEU A 141 2.47 -9.10 6.80
CA LEU A 141 1.22 -9.49 7.42
C LEU A 141 0.94 -8.73 8.70
N ALA A 142 1.96 -8.48 9.53
CA ALA A 142 1.81 -7.68 10.75
C ALA A 142 1.38 -6.23 10.44
N ILE A 143 1.93 -5.61 9.39
CA ILE A 143 1.51 -4.27 8.94
C ILE A 143 0.06 -4.30 8.46
N GLY A 144 -0.33 -5.32 7.67
CA GLY A 144 -1.73 -5.49 7.24
C GLY A 144 -2.68 -5.68 8.42
N ALA A 145 -2.35 -6.57 9.35
CA ALA A 145 -3.17 -6.81 10.54
C ALA A 145 -3.32 -5.55 11.41
N LEU A 146 -2.24 -4.77 11.56
CA LEU A 146 -2.29 -3.49 12.27
C LEU A 146 -3.23 -2.49 11.57
N TYR A 147 -3.22 -2.47 10.24
CA TYR A 147 -4.12 -1.63 9.45
C TYR A 147 -5.58 -2.01 9.73
N GLU A 148 -5.96 -3.30 9.63
CA GLU A 148 -7.30 -3.79 9.95
C GLU A 148 -7.73 -3.47 11.39
N ILE A 149 -6.81 -3.57 12.35
CA ILE A 149 -7.08 -3.21 13.75
C ILE A 149 -7.36 -1.69 13.87
N ILE A 150 -6.61 -0.85 13.17
CA ILE A 150 -6.81 0.61 13.16
C ILE A 150 -8.16 0.94 12.52
N GLU A 151 -8.52 0.31 11.42
CA GLU A 151 -9.84 0.45 10.80
C GLU A 151 -10.95 0.10 11.77
N TRP A 152 -10.88 -1.08 12.37
CA TRP A 152 -11.86 -1.50 13.38
C TRP A 152 -11.92 -0.54 14.58
N ALA A 153 -10.77 -0.12 15.13
CA ALA A 153 -10.72 0.79 16.27
C ALA A 153 -11.32 2.16 15.93
N SER A 154 -11.10 2.66 14.72
CA SER A 154 -11.63 3.96 14.27
C SER A 154 -13.17 3.99 14.28
N THR A 155 -13.81 2.84 14.05
CA THR A 155 -15.27 2.73 14.12
C THR A 155 -15.84 2.84 15.52
N LYS A 156 -15.05 2.47 16.53
CA LYS A 156 -15.45 2.58 17.95
C LYS A 156 -15.30 3.99 18.50
N ILE A 157 -14.37 4.77 17.93
CA ILE A 157 -14.08 6.15 18.37
C ILE A 157 -14.97 7.17 17.60
N GLY A 158 -15.36 6.85 16.36
CA GLY A 158 -16.27 7.68 15.57
C GLY A 158 -17.70 7.60 16.06
N LYS A 159 -18.44 8.72 16.05
CA LYS A 159 -19.90 8.65 16.20
C LYS A 159 -20.45 7.76 15.09
N GLU A 160 -21.33 6.83 15.45
CA GLU A 160 -22.02 5.98 14.47
C GLU A 160 -22.63 6.85 13.37
N GLY A 161 -22.05 6.77 12.18
CA GLY A 161 -22.47 7.53 11.01
C GLY A 161 -22.08 6.84 9.72
N ARG A 162 -22.62 7.34 8.61
CA ARG A 162 -22.37 6.82 7.26
C ARG A 162 -20.86 6.77 6.94
N ALA A 163 -20.13 7.85 7.27
CA ALA A 163 -18.69 7.92 7.06
C ALA A 163 -17.87 6.81 7.76
N THR A 164 -18.32 6.36 8.92
CA THR A 164 -17.65 5.28 9.67
C THR A 164 -17.91 3.91 9.04
N LYS A 165 -19.13 3.68 8.52
CA LYS A 165 -19.49 2.46 7.80
C LYS A 165 -18.80 2.39 6.43
N ASP A 166 -18.68 3.53 5.75
CA ASP A 166 -18.02 3.62 4.45
C ASP A 166 -16.50 3.42 4.57
N PHE A 167 -15.87 3.91 5.66
CA PHE A 167 -14.45 3.69 5.95
C PHE A 167 -14.12 2.22 6.22
N LEU A 168 -14.99 1.46 6.89
CA LEU A 168 -14.79 0.02 7.13
C LEU A 168 -14.80 -0.81 5.84
N GLY A 169 -15.32 -0.29 4.75
CA GLY A 169 -15.39 -1.00 3.47
C GLY A 169 -16.14 -2.34 3.49
N MET A 170 -16.68 -2.75 4.65
CA MET A 170 -17.25 -4.11 4.87
C MET A 170 -18.35 -4.48 3.88
N GLN A 171 -19.14 -3.51 3.40
CA GLN A 171 -20.23 -3.71 2.43
C GLN A 171 -21.13 -4.91 2.78
N GLY A 172 -21.32 -5.19 4.08
CA GLY A 172 -22.13 -6.30 4.60
C GLY A 172 -21.41 -7.64 4.80
N ASP A 173 -20.11 -7.72 4.50
CA ASP A 173 -19.33 -8.95 4.71
C ASP A 173 -18.68 -8.95 6.09
N ILE A 174 -19.17 -9.81 6.99
CA ILE A 174 -18.64 -9.95 8.36
C ILE A 174 -17.21 -10.53 8.41
N TRP A 175 -16.73 -11.15 7.32
CA TRP A 175 -15.41 -11.75 7.17
C TRP A 175 -14.47 -10.90 6.34
N ASP A 176 -14.74 -9.60 6.20
CA ASP A 176 -13.98 -8.71 5.33
C ASP A 176 -12.50 -8.67 5.69
N SER A 177 -12.16 -8.30 6.92
CA SER A 177 -10.78 -8.22 7.40
C SER A 177 -10.02 -9.55 7.23
N GLN A 178 -10.67 -10.71 7.45
CA GLN A 178 -10.03 -12.01 7.25
C GLN A 178 -9.76 -12.30 5.76
N LYS A 179 -10.68 -11.93 4.88
CA LYS A 179 -10.51 -12.09 3.42
C LYS A 179 -9.42 -11.15 2.88
N ASP A 180 -9.35 -9.94 3.39
CA ASP A 180 -8.34 -8.96 3.02
C ASP A 180 -6.95 -9.41 3.48
N MET A 181 -6.83 -9.94 4.69
CA MET A 181 -5.60 -10.57 5.17
C MET A 181 -5.22 -11.82 4.37
N ALA A 182 -6.18 -12.64 3.94
CA ALA A 182 -5.91 -13.79 3.08
C ALA A 182 -5.40 -13.36 1.70
N LEU A 183 -5.97 -12.31 1.11
CA LEU A 183 -5.52 -11.76 -0.16
C LEU A 183 -4.13 -11.12 -0.05
N LEU A 184 -3.86 -10.41 1.05
CA LEU A 184 -2.53 -9.90 1.37
C LEU A 184 -1.50 -11.04 1.44
N LEU A 185 -1.84 -12.15 2.11
CA LEU A 185 -0.98 -13.34 2.20
C LEU A 185 -0.71 -13.93 0.81
N VAL A 186 -1.76 -14.15 0.01
CA VAL A 186 -1.64 -14.68 -1.36
C VAL A 186 -0.77 -13.76 -2.23
N GLY A 187 -1.03 -12.46 -2.23
CA GLY A 187 -0.25 -11.47 -2.95
C GLY A 187 1.22 -11.45 -2.51
N SER A 188 1.48 -11.59 -1.21
CA SER A 188 2.85 -11.66 -0.65
C SER A 188 3.58 -12.91 -1.11
N ILE A 189 2.95 -14.08 -1.05
CA ILE A 189 3.55 -15.36 -1.51
C ILE A 189 3.87 -15.28 -3.00
N LEU A 190 2.95 -14.80 -3.82
CA LEU A 190 3.19 -14.62 -5.26
C LEU A 190 4.34 -13.64 -5.52
N SER A 191 4.42 -12.57 -4.74
CA SER A 191 5.50 -11.56 -4.86
C SER A 191 6.88 -12.15 -4.55
N LEU A 192 6.98 -13.16 -3.68
CA LEU A 192 8.24 -13.82 -3.37
C LEU A 192 8.88 -14.51 -4.60
N PHE A 193 8.11 -14.92 -5.59
CA PHE A 193 8.68 -15.48 -6.85
C PHE A 193 9.47 -14.43 -7.64
N PHE A 194 9.20 -13.14 -7.45
CA PHE A 194 9.89 -12.03 -8.14
C PHE A 194 11.13 -11.54 -7.38
N THR A 195 11.44 -12.06 -6.19
CA THR A 195 12.59 -11.61 -5.37
C THR A 195 13.93 -11.81 -6.05
N LYS A 196 14.06 -12.80 -6.98
CA LYS A 196 15.27 -13.01 -7.77
C LYS A 196 15.68 -11.76 -8.58
N ILE A 197 14.72 -10.98 -9.06
CA ILE A 197 14.95 -9.72 -9.80
C ILE A 197 15.55 -8.67 -8.87
N LEU A 198 15.00 -8.53 -7.67
CA LEU A 198 15.52 -7.63 -6.64
C LEU A 198 16.95 -8.02 -6.25
N TYR A 199 17.22 -9.29 -6.01
CA TYR A 199 18.53 -9.78 -5.60
C TYR A 199 19.61 -9.45 -6.65
N LYS A 200 19.34 -9.72 -7.95
CA LYS A 200 20.26 -9.35 -9.04
C LYS A 200 20.56 -7.86 -9.07
N LYS A 201 19.57 -7.01 -8.76
CA LYS A 201 19.73 -5.55 -8.78
C LYS A 201 20.53 -5.04 -7.59
N LEU A 202 20.35 -5.63 -6.41
CA LEU A 202 21.13 -5.29 -5.22
C LEU A 202 22.61 -5.71 -5.35
N GLU A 203 22.90 -6.83 -6.03
CA GLU A 203 24.26 -7.25 -6.33
C GLU A 203 25.02 -6.27 -7.22
N LYS A 204 24.36 -5.76 -8.28
CA LYS A 204 24.94 -4.77 -9.19
C LYS A 204 25.14 -3.39 -8.56
N SER A 205 24.55 -3.12 -7.39
CA SER A 205 24.63 -1.82 -6.70
C SER A 205 25.65 -1.78 -5.56
N ARG A 206 26.23 -2.92 -5.22
CA ARG A 206 27.37 -3.08 -4.29
C ARG A 206 28.70 -2.92 -5.04
#